data_83396ffc0e9934ffb41e96a91c03fe51
#
_entry.id   83396ffc0e9934ffb41e96a91c03fe51
#
_cell.length_a   1.000
_cell.length_b   1.000
_cell.length_c   1.000
_cell.angle_alpha   90.00
_cell.angle_beta   90.00
_cell.angle_gamma   90.00
#
_symmetry.space_group_name_H-M   'P 1'
#
loop_
_entity.id
_entity.type
_entity.pdbx_description
1 polymer ?
#
loop_
_entity_poly.entity_id
_entity_poly.type
_entity_poly.pdbx_seq_one_letter_code
_entity_poly.pdbx_strand_id
1 'polypeptide(L)'
;MDEHIAEAIGRPDLIRVDDRLICLRFETMKVVSALAAVRHLLDTGRVRRGDTLLDSSSGIYAYALALACHRYGMRCHIIGSTTVDHTLRTQLAVLGAHLEQMPPSADLKLDQKRRVARVHEVLRVHPEYHWMRQYHDDIHYLGYRAIAERVRAAAPADGSPLTLVGGVGSGASTGALARYLREDGAGPVRLAGVQPFGSVTFGSEHVADPEIIIAGIGSSIPFANVSHTAYDAVHWLSFDTALAGSVDLLRRHAVFAGLSTGASYAAARWEHAQLPGGTTVFIAADTGHRYVDTVFARHAEAADLDTLAPRAVSSLGELALPWARMEWNGAKAPAEAEAPLGTAHGRARAACGGQA
;
A
#
# COMPACT_ATOMS: atom_id res chain seq x y z
N MET A 1 21.56 16.04 7.50
CA MET A 1 20.48 16.99 7.12
C MET A 1 19.87 16.45 5.84
N ASP A 2 18.53 16.41 5.73
CA ASP A 2 17.89 15.98 4.49
C ASP A 2 17.95 17.11 3.46
N GLU A 3 18.14 16.76 2.21
CA GLU A 3 18.18 17.72 1.11
C GLU A 3 16.80 17.95 0.48
N HIS A 4 15.83 17.11 0.80
CA HIS A 4 14.49 17.18 0.26
C HIS A 4 13.45 16.63 1.25
N ILE A 5 12.26 17.26 1.28
CA ILE A 5 11.17 16.84 2.19
C ILE A 5 10.79 15.36 2.03
N ALA A 6 10.84 14.82 0.83
CA ALA A 6 10.52 13.42 0.57
C ALA A 6 11.44 12.44 1.34
N GLU A 7 12.70 12.82 1.59
CA GLU A 7 13.63 12.01 2.38
C GLU A 7 13.25 12.02 3.86
N ALA A 8 12.81 13.17 4.38
CA ALA A 8 12.36 13.31 5.76
C ALA A 8 11.07 12.51 6.02
N ILE A 9 10.05 12.71 5.19
CA ILE A 9 8.74 12.02 5.35
C ILE A 9 8.79 10.54 4.95
N GLY A 10 9.82 10.11 4.25
CA GLY A 10 10.10 8.70 3.95
C GLY A 10 10.57 7.89 5.18
N ARG A 11 10.91 8.56 6.29
CA ARG A 11 11.30 7.90 7.54
C ARG A 11 10.11 7.79 8.48
N PRO A 12 9.63 6.56 8.78
CA PRO A 12 8.52 6.38 9.71
C PRO A 12 8.91 6.64 11.16
N ASP A 13 7.92 7.00 11.97
CA ASP A 13 8.01 6.95 13.41
C ASP A 13 7.72 5.53 13.90
N LEU A 14 8.36 5.12 14.99
CA LEU A 14 8.05 3.91 15.73
C LEU A 14 7.45 4.31 17.06
N ILE A 15 6.15 4.07 17.23
CA ILE A 15 5.38 4.49 18.40
C ILE A 15 4.91 3.23 19.13
N ARG A 16 5.32 3.06 20.39
CA ARG A 16 4.79 2.00 21.24
C ARG A 16 3.40 2.40 21.70
N VAL A 17 2.38 1.68 21.28
CA VAL A 17 0.98 1.93 21.66
C VAL A 17 0.51 1.02 22.79
N ASP A 18 1.18 -0.13 22.98
CA ASP A 18 0.99 -1.03 24.10
C ASP A 18 2.28 -1.82 24.35
N ASP A 19 2.33 -2.69 25.40
CA ASP A 19 3.48 -3.57 25.60
C ASP A 19 3.65 -4.47 24.36
N ARG A 20 4.83 -4.36 23.72
CA ARG A 20 5.16 -5.09 22.48
C ARG A 20 4.19 -4.89 21.30
N LEU A 21 3.32 -3.85 21.32
CA LEU A 21 2.52 -3.42 20.17
C LEU A 21 3.03 -2.08 19.66
N ILE A 22 3.54 -2.07 18.43
CA ILE A 22 4.25 -0.94 17.83
C ILE A 22 3.52 -0.45 16.60
N CYS A 23 3.25 0.85 16.54
CA CYS A 23 2.79 1.54 15.34
C CYS A 23 3.98 2.00 14.50
N LEU A 24 4.11 1.49 13.27
CA LEU A 24 5.03 1.98 12.27
C LEU A 24 4.33 3.07 11.45
N ARG A 25 4.49 4.33 11.91
CA ARG A 25 3.74 5.48 11.40
C ARG A 25 4.50 6.23 10.32
N PHE A 26 3.86 6.39 9.18
CA PHE A 26 4.32 7.23 8.08
C PHE A 26 3.44 8.49 7.97
N GLU A 27 4.02 9.56 7.47
CA GLU A 27 3.24 10.69 6.98
C GLU A 27 2.56 10.31 5.64
N THR A 28 3.32 9.70 4.73
CA THR A 28 2.82 9.07 3.50
C THR A 28 3.78 7.96 3.05
N MET A 29 3.40 6.72 3.28
CA MET A 29 4.26 5.55 3.10
C MET A 29 4.75 5.36 1.66
N LYS A 30 3.95 5.72 0.66
CA LYS A 30 4.29 5.50 -0.75
C LYS A 30 5.51 6.29 -1.22
N VAL A 31 5.93 7.31 -0.48
CA VAL A 31 7.17 8.06 -0.76
C VAL A 31 8.40 7.15 -0.69
N VAL A 32 8.41 6.17 0.22
CA VAL A 32 9.48 5.17 0.34
C VAL A 32 9.66 4.39 -0.96
N SER A 33 8.55 3.86 -1.49
CA SER A 33 8.54 3.12 -2.76
C SER A 33 8.95 4.01 -3.94
N ALA A 34 8.36 5.21 -4.05
CA ALA A 34 8.59 6.09 -5.19
C ALA A 34 10.04 6.58 -5.25
N LEU A 35 10.60 7.05 -4.13
CA LEU A 35 11.99 7.51 -4.07
C LEU A 35 12.97 6.40 -4.45
N ALA A 36 12.82 5.22 -3.87
CA ALA A 36 13.72 4.09 -4.13
C ALA A 36 13.62 3.62 -5.58
N ALA A 37 12.40 3.52 -6.13
CA ALA A 37 12.19 3.11 -7.51
C ALA A 37 12.79 4.11 -8.50
N VAL A 38 12.55 5.42 -8.34
CA VAL A 38 13.10 6.44 -9.23
C VAL A 38 14.61 6.49 -9.15
N ARG A 39 15.17 6.43 -7.94
CA ARG A 39 16.62 6.36 -7.74
C ARG A 39 17.22 5.13 -8.45
N HIS A 40 16.66 3.95 -8.24
CA HIS A 40 17.12 2.73 -8.90
C HIS A 40 17.09 2.83 -10.43
N LEU A 41 16.04 3.41 -11.00
CA LEU A 41 15.95 3.62 -12.46
C LEU A 41 17.03 4.57 -12.98
N LEU A 42 17.37 5.61 -12.24
CA LEU A 42 18.45 6.53 -12.56
C LEU A 42 19.83 5.85 -12.43
N ASP A 43 20.07 5.17 -11.30
CA ASP A 43 21.35 4.50 -11.00
C ASP A 43 21.65 3.38 -12.03
N THR A 44 20.62 2.73 -12.56
CA THR A 44 20.73 1.69 -13.59
C THR A 44 20.71 2.24 -15.02
N GLY A 45 20.58 3.54 -15.20
CA GLY A 45 20.52 4.19 -16.51
C GLY A 45 19.27 3.89 -17.34
N ARG A 46 18.21 3.32 -16.72
CA ARG A 46 16.92 3.04 -17.39
C ARG A 46 16.15 4.30 -17.70
N VAL A 47 16.34 5.35 -16.92
CA VAL A 47 15.85 6.70 -17.17
C VAL A 47 16.95 7.73 -16.91
N ARG A 48 16.75 8.95 -17.41
CA ARG A 48 17.66 10.09 -17.23
C ARG A 48 16.89 11.28 -16.65
N ARG A 49 17.60 12.20 -15.99
CA ARG A 49 16.98 13.46 -15.55
C ARG A 49 16.29 14.16 -16.72
N GLY A 50 15.09 14.66 -16.48
CA GLY A 50 14.23 15.25 -17.50
C GLY A 50 13.31 14.28 -18.24
N ASP A 51 13.50 12.96 -18.09
CA ASP A 51 12.53 12.00 -18.64
C ASP A 51 11.19 12.07 -17.89
N THR A 52 10.12 11.63 -18.55
CA THR A 52 8.77 11.59 -17.98
C THR A 52 8.48 10.22 -17.40
N LEU A 53 8.11 10.21 -16.11
CA LEU A 53 7.63 9.04 -15.41
C LEU A 53 6.10 9.06 -15.42
N LEU A 54 5.50 7.97 -15.88
CA LEU A 54 4.06 7.80 -16.02
C LEU A 54 3.57 6.71 -15.08
N ASP A 55 2.46 6.94 -14.36
CA ASP A 55 1.72 5.85 -13.70
C ASP A 55 0.24 6.20 -13.51
N SER A 56 -0.53 5.19 -13.11
CA SER A 56 -1.94 5.30 -12.76
C SER A 56 -2.10 5.32 -11.25
N SER A 57 -2.59 6.44 -10.70
CA SER A 57 -2.86 6.55 -9.28
C SER A 57 -3.88 7.64 -8.96
N SER A 58 -4.75 7.41 -7.96
CA SER A 58 -5.73 8.39 -7.48
C SER A 58 -5.53 8.74 -6.00
N GLY A 59 -4.46 8.28 -5.40
CA GLY A 59 -4.18 8.43 -3.98
C GLY A 59 -2.74 8.84 -3.68
N ILE A 60 -2.27 8.43 -2.52
CA ILE A 60 -0.96 8.84 -1.96
C ILE A 60 0.24 8.49 -2.85
N TYR A 61 0.14 7.49 -3.76
CA TYR A 61 1.24 7.20 -4.68
C TYR A 61 1.41 8.29 -5.76
N ALA A 62 0.33 8.93 -6.22
CA ALA A 62 0.44 10.05 -7.16
C ALA A 62 1.28 11.19 -6.56
N TYR A 63 0.99 11.57 -5.32
CA TYR A 63 1.77 12.57 -4.59
C TYR A 63 3.21 12.11 -4.36
N ALA A 64 3.40 10.86 -3.95
CA ALA A 64 4.72 10.29 -3.72
C ALA A 64 5.60 10.28 -4.99
N LEU A 65 5.02 9.93 -6.15
CA LEU A 65 5.74 9.96 -7.42
C LEU A 65 6.08 11.41 -7.83
N ALA A 66 5.15 12.35 -7.65
CA ALA A 66 5.42 13.77 -7.91
C ALA A 66 6.57 14.30 -7.04
N LEU A 67 6.62 13.95 -5.75
CA LEU A 67 7.73 14.30 -4.85
C LEU A 67 9.06 13.66 -5.28
N ALA A 68 9.04 12.40 -5.69
CA ALA A 68 10.25 11.72 -6.19
C ALA A 68 10.73 12.34 -7.50
N CYS A 69 9.81 12.68 -8.40
CA CYS A 69 10.15 13.41 -9.64
C CYS A 69 10.76 14.77 -9.34
N HIS A 70 10.19 15.53 -8.42
CA HIS A 70 10.73 16.81 -7.99
C HIS A 70 12.15 16.66 -7.41
N ARG A 71 12.35 15.67 -6.52
CA ARG A 71 13.68 15.39 -5.90
C ARG A 71 14.76 15.08 -6.92
N TYR A 72 14.41 14.32 -7.96
CA TYR A 72 15.38 13.80 -8.92
C TYR A 72 15.40 14.52 -10.27
N GLY A 73 14.62 15.59 -10.42
CA GLY A 73 14.57 16.39 -11.66
C GLY A 73 13.93 15.62 -12.83
N MET A 74 12.88 14.85 -12.54
CA MET A 74 12.07 14.11 -13.52
C MET A 74 10.78 14.86 -13.82
N ARG A 75 10.13 14.55 -14.92
CA ARG A 75 8.75 14.98 -15.18
C ARG A 75 7.78 13.89 -14.72
N CYS A 76 6.63 14.30 -14.19
CA CYS A 76 5.61 13.40 -13.65
C CYS A 76 4.33 13.51 -14.45
N HIS A 77 3.78 12.35 -14.89
CA HIS A 77 2.48 12.25 -15.53
C HIS A 77 1.62 11.20 -14.80
N ILE A 78 0.47 11.59 -14.29
CA ILE A 78 -0.45 10.75 -13.52
C ILE A 78 -1.76 10.59 -14.27
N ILE A 79 -2.20 9.34 -14.46
CA ILE A 79 -3.55 9.01 -14.89
C ILE A 79 -4.38 8.74 -13.62
N GLY A 80 -5.23 9.71 -13.25
CA GLY A 80 -6.05 9.65 -12.04
C GLY A 80 -7.50 9.27 -12.31
N SER A 81 -8.22 8.80 -11.27
CA SER A 81 -9.68 8.62 -11.32
C SER A 81 -10.41 9.90 -10.88
N THR A 82 -11.74 9.84 -10.87
CA THR A 82 -12.58 10.89 -10.29
C THR A 82 -12.42 11.05 -8.78
N THR A 83 -11.85 10.05 -8.10
CA THR A 83 -11.62 10.10 -6.64
C THR A 83 -10.38 10.92 -6.25
N VAL A 84 -9.66 11.51 -7.22
CA VAL A 84 -8.60 12.48 -6.92
C VAL A 84 -9.25 13.72 -6.29
N ASP A 85 -9.00 13.90 -4.99
CA ASP A 85 -9.55 15.02 -4.23
C ASP A 85 -8.88 16.37 -4.60
N HIS A 86 -9.49 17.46 -4.13
CA HIS A 86 -9.01 18.82 -4.40
C HIS A 86 -7.59 19.04 -3.87
N THR A 87 -7.26 18.52 -2.68
CA THR A 87 -5.95 18.67 -2.06
C THR A 87 -4.87 18.01 -2.90
N LEU A 88 -5.06 16.75 -3.30
CA LEU A 88 -4.12 16.03 -4.14
C LEU A 88 -3.94 16.72 -5.51
N ARG A 89 -5.03 17.16 -6.13
CA ARG A 89 -4.97 17.90 -7.41
C ARG A 89 -4.13 19.16 -7.31
N THR A 90 -4.34 19.94 -6.25
CA THR A 90 -3.59 21.17 -6.01
C THR A 90 -2.11 20.87 -5.76
N GLN A 91 -1.81 19.85 -4.93
CA GLN A 91 -0.41 19.45 -4.68
C GLN A 91 0.30 19.04 -5.97
N LEU A 92 -0.33 18.22 -6.81
CA LEU A 92 0.23 17.80 -8.10
C LEU A 92 0.48 19.00 -9.02
N ALA A 93 -0.48 19.92 -9.13
CA ALA A 93 -0.36 21.11 -9.96
C ALA A 93 0.81 22.02 -9.51
N VAL A 94 0.93 22.27 -8.21
CA VAL A 94 2.00 23.12 -7.63
C VAL A 94 3.37 22.46 -7.81
N LEU A 95 3.46 21.11 -7.72
CA LEU A 95 4.69 20.37 -7.99
C LEU A 95 5.02 20.24 -9.48
N GLY A 96 4.19 20.79 -10.38
CA GLY A 96 4.38 20.71 -11.83
C GLY A 96 4.12 19.33 -12.44
N ALA A 97 3.42 18.47 -11.72
CA ALA A 97 3.01 17.17 -12.26
C ALA A 97 1.80 17.32 -13.18
N HIS A 98 1.82 16.65 -14.33
CA HIS A 98 0.68 16.55 -15.22
C HIS A 98 -0.31 15.52 -14.69
N LEU A 99 -1.53 15.95 -14.40
CA LEU A 99 -2.63 15.06 -14.00
C LEU A 99 -3.66 15.00 -15.12
N GLU A 100 -3.81 13.82 -15.70
CA GLU A 100 -4.94 13.48 -16.56
C GLU A 100 -5.99 12.73 -15.74
N GLN A 101 -7.13 13.39 -15.47
CA GLN A 101 -8.21 12.79 -14.71
C GLN A 101 -9.21 12.12 -15.63
N MET A 102 -9.43 10.81 -15.45
CA MET A 102 -10.40 10.04 -16.22
C MET A 102 -11.83 10.47 -15.90
N PRO A 103 -12.75 10.44 -16.88
CA PRO A 103 -14.14 10.70 -16.62
C PRO A 103 -14.76 9.66 -15.67
N PRO A 104 -15.87 10.02 -14.97
CA PRO A 104 -16.57 9.10 -14.08
C PRO A 104 -16.94 7.79 -14.75
N SER A 105 -16.82 6.68 -14.03
CA SER A 105 -17.37 5.40 -14.43
C SER A 105 -18.40 4.91 -13.42
N ALA A 106 -19.35 4.10 -13.87
CA ALA A 106 -20.38 3.53 -13.00
C ALA A 106 -19.85 2.43 -12.04
N ASP A 107 -18.61 1.99 -12.26
CA ASP A 107 -18.00 0.87 -11.55
C ASP A 107 -16.50 1.12 -11.31
N LEU A 108 -16.06 1.02 -10.05
CA LEU A 108 -14.65 1.16 -9.65
C LEU A 108 -13.72 0.15 -10.34
N LYS A 109 -14.21 -1.07 -10.59
CA LYS A 109 -13.47 -2.10 -11.33
C LYS A 109 -13.20 -1.67 -12.76
N LEU A 110 -14.22 -1.09 -13.40
CA LEU A 110 -14.08 -0.53 -14.74
C LEU A 110 -13.11 0.67 -14.74
N ASP A 111 -13.16 1.51 -13.70
CA ASP A 111 -12.27 2.67 -13.57
C ASP A 111 -10.79 2.26 -13.53
N GLN A 112 -10.41 1.25 -12.77
CA GLN A 112 -9.02 0.77 -12.76
C GLN A 112 -8.56 0.24 -14.13
N LYS A 113 -9.40 -0.54 -14.81
CA LYS A 113 -9.11 -1.05 -16.16
C LYS A 113 -8.96 0.08 -17.17
N ARG A 114 -9.85 1.08 -17.15
CA ARG A 114 -9.78 2.25 -18.03
C ARG A 114 -8.50 3.04 -17.83
N ARG A 115 -8.07 3.26 -16.58
CA ARG A 115 -6.83 3.97 -16.29
C ARG A 115 -5.59 3.24 -16.83
N VAL A 116 -5.53 1.92 -16.66
CA VAL A 116 -4.45 1.10 -17.23
C VAL A 116 -4.48 1.14 -18.76
N ALA A 117 -5.66 1.03 -19.38
CA ALA A 117 -5.80 1.17 -20.82
C ALA A 117 -5.28 2.54 -21.31
N ARG A 118 -5.62 3.61 -20.58
CA ARG A 118 -5.15 4.96 -20.90
C ARG A 118 -3.62 5.10 -20.77
N VAL A 119 -3.01 4.48 -19.78
CA VAL A 119 -1.53 4.41 -19.68
C VAL A 119 -0.93 3.80 -20.95
N HIS A 120 -1.49 2.68 -21.44
CA HIS A 120 -1.02 2.07 -22.69
C HIS A 120 -1.23 2.96 -23.92
N GLU A 121 -2.31 3.74 -23.98
CA GLU A 121 -2.53 4.71 -25.06
C GLU A 121 -1.49 5.83 -25.03
N VAL A 122 -1.20 6.38 -23.85
CA VAL A 122 -0.16 7.41 -23.69
C VAL A 122 1.21 6.86 -24.12
N LEU A 123 1.56 5.64 -23.72
CA LEU A 123 2.83 5.01 -24.11
C LEU A 123 2.95 4.71 -25.61
N ARG A 124 1.84 4.53 -26.31
CA ARG A 124 1.87 4.40 -27.78
C ARG A 124 2.20 5.73 -28.48
N VAL A 125 1.75 6.84 -27.91
CA VAL A 125 2.01 8.20 -28.43
C VAL A 125 3.37 8.71 -27.95
N HIS A 126 3.74 8.36 -26.73
CA HIS A 126 4.96 8.79 -26.05
C HIS A 126 5.79 7.56 -25.62
N PRO A 127 6.43 6.86 -26.56
CA PRO A 127 7.23 5.67 -26.27
C PRO A 127 8.50 5.97 -25.43
N GLU A 128 8.88 7.26 -25.34
CA GLU A 128 9.97 7.73 -24.49
C GLU A 128 9.60 7.84 -23.02
N TYR A 129 8.30 7.79 -22.65
CA TYR A 129 7.88 7.83 -21.26
C TYR A 129 8.18 6.49 -20.57
N HIS A 130 8.55 6.57 -19.30
CA HIS A 130 8.76 5.38 -18.49
C HIS A 130 7.54 5.11 -17.60
N TRP A 131 6.89 3.94 -17.79
CA TRP A 131 5.81 3.50 -16.91
C TRP A 131 6.39 2.89 -15.64
N MET A 132 6.02 3.47 -14.47
CA MET A 132 6.52 3.06 -13.16
C MET A 132 5.99 1.70 -12.69
N ARG A 133 4.81 1.27 -13.18
CA ARG A 133 4.23 -0.06 -12.94
C ARG A 133 4.17 -0.43 -11.45
N GLN A 134 3.65 0.48 -10.60
CA GLN A 134 3.62 0.29 -9.14
C GLN A 134 2.95 -1.00 -8.68
N TYR A 135 2.11 -1.62 -9.52
CA TYR A 135 1.40 -2.86 -9.21
C TYR A 135 2.13 -4.12 -9.67
N HIS A 136 3.27 -3.99 -10.37
CA HIS A 136 3.91 -5.10 -11.06
C HIS A 136 5.42 -5.20 -10.84
N ASP A 137 6.12 -4.07 -10.63
CA ASP A 137 7.58 -4.05 -10.55
C ASP A 137 8.07 -4.06 -9.10
N ASP A 138 8.95 -4.99 -8.77
CA ASP A 138 9.54 -5.18 -7.44
C ASP A 138 10.56 -4.11 -7.03
N ILE A 139 10.96 -3.21 -7.96
CA ILE A 139 11.76 -2.02 -7.63
C ILE A 139 11.12 -1.16 -6.54
N HIS A 140 9.80 -1.27 -6.38
CA HIS A 140 9.05 -0.60 -5.31
C HIS A 140 9.29 -1.19 -3.92
N TYR A 141 9.95 -2.34 -3.81
CA TYR A 141 10.36 -2.99 -2.56
C TYR A 141 11.62 -2.38 -1.96
N LEU A 142 12.51 -1.84 -2.81
CA LEU A 142 13.90 -1.50 -2.45
C LEU A 142 14.04 -0.52 -1.28
N GLY A 143 13.11 0.42 -1.13
CA GLY A 143 13.16 1.43 -0.08
C GLY A 143 12.89 0.91 1.33
N TYR A 144 12.33 -0.28 1.48
CA TYR A 144 11.88 -0.79 2.77
C TYR A 144 12.95 -1.52 3.59
N ARG A 145 14.12 -1.80 3.04
CA ARG A 145 15.20 -2.51 3.78
C ARG A 145 15.62 -1.77 5.06
N ALA A 146 15.97 -0.49 4.93
CA ALA A 146 16.36 0.32 6.09
C ALA A 146 15.23 0.47 7.13
N ILE A 147 13.98 0.42 6.69
CA ILE A 147 12.82 0.46 7.58
C ILE A 147 12.67 -0.88 8.32
N ALA A 148 12.86 -2.00 7.65
CA ALA A 148 12.87 -3.33 8.29
C ALA A 148 13.96 -3.43 9.35
N GLU A 149 15.18 -2.93 9.09
CA GLU A 149 16.28 -2.85 10.06
C GLU A 149 15.89 -2.01 11.29
N ARG A 150 15.22 -0.88 11.11
CA ARG A 150 14.72 -0.05 12.22
C ARG A 150 13.62 -0.75 13.02
N VAL A 151 12.70 -1.45 12.36
CA VAL A 151 11.67 -2.26 13.02
C VAL A 151 12.32 -3.36 13.85
N ARG A 152 13.32 -4.04 13.30
CA ARG A 152 14.05 -5.09 14.01
C ARG A 152 14.80 -4.54 15.25
N ALA A 153 15.43 -3.38 15.10
CA ALA A 153 16.13 -2.73 16.23
C ALA A 153 15.19 -2.25 17.35
N ALA A 154 13.92 -2.01 17.04
CA ALA A 154 12.90 -1.62 18.03
C ALA A 154 12.22 -2.82 18.70
N ALA A 155 12.29 -4.01 18.10
CA ALA A 155 11.80 -5.26 18.69
C ALA A 155 12.82 -5.80 19.71
N PRO A 156 12.38 -6.51 20.77
CA PRO A 156 13.30 -7.15 21.71
C PRO A 156 14.25 -8.13 21.00
N ALA A 157 15.50 -8.13 21.40
CA ALA A 157 16.54 -9.02 20.88
C ALA A 157 16.54 -10.41 21.53
N ASP A 158 15.38 -10.87 22.02
CA ASP A 158 15.19 -12.12 22.74
C ASP A 158 14.79 -13.30 21.86
N GLY A 159 14.77 -13.10 20.52
CA GLY A 159 14.34 -14.12 19.56
C GLY A 159 12.82 -14.37 19.56
N SER A 160 12.03 -13.56 20.26
CA SER A 160 10.58 -13.70 20.29
C SER A 160 9.97 -13.48 18.89
N PRO A 161 8.83 -14.13 18.58
CA PRO A 161 8.20 -13.98 17.27
C PRO A 161 7.72 -12.55 17.05
N LEU A 162 7.84 -12.10 15.78
CA LEU A 162 7.36 -10.80 15.31
C LEU A 162 6.20 -11.01 14.35
N THR A 163 5.06 -10.36 14.63
CA THR A 163 3.93 -10.29 13.69
C THR A 163 3.90 -8.90 13.04
N LEU A 164 4.00 -8.87 11.71
CA LEU A 164 3.78 -7.66 10.92
C LEU A 164 2.34 -7.65 10.41
N VAL A 165 1.61 -6.58 10.66
CA VAL A 165 0.23 -6.39 10.22
C VAL A 165 0.13 -5.16 9.34
N GLY A 166 -0.48 -5.28 8.16
CA GLY A 166 -0.63 -4.13 7.29
C GLY A 166 -1.64 -4.29 6.17
N GLY A 167 -2.19 -3.16 5.75
CA GLY A 167 -3.08 -3.07 4.61
C GLY A 167 -2.40 -3.46 3.31
N VAL A 168 -3.04 -4.30 2.51
CA VAL A 168 -2.50 -4.78 1.24
C VAL A 168 -3.20 -4.07 0.08
N GLY A 169 -2.52 -3.08 -0.51
CA GLY A 169 -2.86 -2.50 -1.80
C GLY A 169 -1.99 -3.15 -2.87
N SER A 170 -0.93 -2.47 -3.32
CA SER A 170 0.03 -3.03 -4.29
C SER A 170 0.88 -4.20 -3.74
N GLY A 171 0.82 -4.47 -2.44
CA GLY A 171 1.67 -5.49 -1.80
C GLY A 171 3.11 -5.03 -1.49
N ALA A 172 3.55 -3.89 -2.02
CA ALA A 172 4.95 -3.48 -1.94
C ALA A 172 5.45 -3.31 -0.49
N SER A 173 4.70 -2.61 0.38
CA SER A 173 5.15 -2.35 1.76
C SER A 173 5.15 -3.59 2.63
N THR A 174 4.04 -4.32 2.66
CA THR A 174 3.88 -5.53 3.49
C THR A 174 4.81 -6.64 3.02
N GLY A 175 4.86 -6.89 1.69
CA GLY A 175 5.73 -7.90 1.10
C GLY A 175 7.22 -7.58 1.31
N ALA A 176 7.63 -6.32 1.09
CA ALA A 176 9.01 -5.91 1.27
C ALA A 176 9.47 -5.99 2.74
N LEU A 177 8.67 -5.43 3.66
CA LEU A 177 9.00 -5.47 5.09
C LEU A 177 9.10 -6.91 5.60
N ALA A 178 8.12 -7.76 5.26
CA ALA A 178 8.16 -9.16 5.66
C ALA A 178 9.37 -9.88 5.08
N ARG A 179 9.69 -9.66 3.79
CA ARG A 179 10.88 -10.23 3.14
C ARG A 179 12.15 -9.83 3.87
N TYR A 180 12.39 -8.54 4.08
CA TYR A 180 13.63 -8.07 4.71
C TYR A 180 13.74 -8.46 6.19
N LEU A 181 12.62 -8.49 6.93
CA LEU A 181 12.58 -8.98 8.31
C LEU A 181 12.85 -10.49 8.42
N ARG A 182 12.49 -11.27 7.40
CA ARG A 182 12.81 -12.72 7.35
C ARG A 182 14.24 -12.99 6.91
N GLU A 183 14.79 -12.15 6.02
CA GLU A 183 16.17 -12.27 5.54
C GLU A 183 17.21 -12.07 6.64
N ASP A 184 16.92 -11.32 7.70
CA ASP A 184 17.87 -11.07 8.80
C ASP A 184 18.02 -12.25 9.76
N GLY A 185 17.10 -13.21 9.72
CA GLY A 185 17.18 -14.47 10.49
C GLY A 185 17.07 -14.33 12.01
N ALA A 186 16.76 -13.14 12.54
CA ALA A 186 16.75 -12.86 13.98
C ALA A 186 15.54 -13.41 14.76
N GLY A 187 14.69 -14.21 14.13
CA GLY A 187 13.53 -14.86 14.73
C GLY A 187 12.38 -15.05 13.76
N PRO A 188 11.32 -15.78 14.18
CA PRO A 188 10.14 -16.02 13.34
C PRO A 188 9.42 -14.71 13.00
N VAL A 189 9.06 -14.51 11.73
CA VAL A 189 8.28 -13.37 11.25
C VAL A 189 7.02 -13.85 10.58
N ARG A 190 5.88 -13.47 11.17
CA ARG A 190 4.53 -13.70 10.65
C ARG A 190 4.01 -12.46 9.95
N LEU A 191 3.36 -12.61 8.80
CA LEU A 191 2.73 -11.54 8.05
C LEU A 191 1.21 -11.74 8.02
N ALA A 192 0.47 -10.79 8.59
CA ALA A 192 -0.98 -10.71 8.49
C ALA A 192 -1.38 -9.56 7.54
N GLY A 193 -2.03 -9.90 6.45
CA GLY A 193 -2.56 -8.95 5.48
C GLY A 193 -3.95 -8.45 5.86
N VAL A 194 -4.22 -7.17 5.60
CA VAL A 194 -5.52 -6.54 5.85
C VAL A 194 -6.14 -6.11 4.53
N GLN A 195 -7.40 -6.49 4.31
CA GLN A 195 -8.17 -6.26 3.08
C GLN A 195 -9.55 -5.69 3.40
N PRO A 196 -10.13 -4.86 2.52
CA PRO A 196 -11.57 -4.63 2.52
C PRO A 196 -12.30 -5.85 1.93
N PHE A 197 -13.56 -6.01 2.24
CA PHE A 197 -14.45 -6.85 1.44
C PHE A 197 -14.61 -6.29 0.03
N GLY A 198 -15.03 -7.10 -0.94
CA GLY A 198 -15.18 -6.69 -2.33
C GLY A 198 -13.88 -6.63 -3.15
N SER A 199 -12.73 -6.95 -2.55
CA SER A 199 -11.42 -6.94 -3.22
C SER A 199 -11.10 -8.28 -3.87
N VAL A 200 -10.57 -8.25 -5.12
CA VAL A 200 -10.07 -9.45 -5.82
C VAL A 200 -8.72 -9.94 -5.26
N THR A 201 -7.99 -9.09 -4.52
CA THR A 201 -6.63 -9.39 -4.09
C THR A 201 -6.51 -10.69 -3.31
N PHE A 202 -7.46 -10.96 -2.41
CA PHE A 202 -7.53 -12.20 -1.63
C PHE A 202 -8.93 -12.84 -1.72
N GLY A 203 -9.62 -12.67 -2.85
CA GLY A 203 -10.82 -13.45 -3.20
C GLY A 203 -12.09 -13.08 -2.44
N SER A 204 -12.29 -11.80 -2.08
CA SER A 204 -13.51 -11.36 -1.39
C SER A 204 -14.48 -10.57 -2.28
N GLU A 205 -14.31 -10.59 -3.61
CA GLU A 205 -15.10 -9.82 -4.58
C GLU A 205 -16.60 -10.16 -4.58
N HIS A 206 -16.97 -11.32 -4.05
CA HIS A 206 -18.35 -11.78 -3.92
C HIS A 206 -19.07 -11.23 -2.67
N VAL A 207 -18.34 -10.58 -1.74
CA VAL A 207 -18.91 -10.01 -0.51
C VAL A 207 -19.06 -8.51 -0.69
N ALA A 208 -20.31 -8.05 -0.78
CA ALA A 208 -20.59 -6.61 -0.89
C ALA A 208 -20.49 -5.94 0.49
N ASP A 209 -19.71 -4.87 0.57
CA ASP A 209 -19.73 -3.92 1.68
C ASP A 209 -20.37 -2.62 1.13
N PRO A 210 -21.45 -2.10 1.72
CA PRO A 210 -22.09 -0.86 1.25
C PRO A 210 -21.17 0.36 1.23
N GLU A 211 -20.18 0.39 2.12
CA GLU A 211 -19.20 1.46 2.27
C GLU A 211 -17.82 1.08 1.67
N ILE A 212 -17.81 0.42 0.60
CA ILE A 212 -16.76 -0.36 -0.10
C ILE A 212 -15.32 0.16 -0.01
N ILE A 213 -15.03 1.42 0.28
CA ILE A 213 -13.71 1.99 0.04
C ILE A 213 -12.93 2.26 1.32
N ILE A 214 -12.01 1.36 1.65
CA ILE A 214 -10.89 1.69 2.52
C ILE A 214 -9.72 2.12 1.61
N ALA A 215 -9.50 3.45 1.53
CA ALA A 215 -8.51 4.01 0.62
C ALA A 215 -7.10 3.40 0.84
N GLY A 216 -6.44 3.03 -0.25
CA GLY A 216 -5.07 2.53 -0.25
C GLY A 216 -4.91 1.02 -0.06
N ILE A 217 -5.98 0.27 0.23
CA ILE A 217 -5.97 -1.20 0.34
C ILE A 217 -7.05 -1.82 -0.54
N GLY A 218 -6.84 -3.09 -0.91
CA GLY A 218 -7.71 -3.80 -1.85
C GLY A 218 -7.53 -3.35 -3.30
N SER A 219 -8.13 -4.08 -4.20
CA SER A 219 -8.13 -3.82 -5.64
C SER A 219 -9.32 -4.47 -6.32
N SER A 220 -9.73 -3.93 -7.46
CA SER A 220 -10.70 -4.53 -8.37
C SER A 220 -10.04 -5.24 -9.57
N ILE A 221 -8.69 -5.22 -9.64
CA ILE A 221 -7.89 -5.96 -10.62
C ILE A 221 -6.71 -6.65 -9.91
N PRO A 222 -6.18 -7.76 -10.43
CA PRO A 222 -5.02 -8.43 -9.85
C PRO A 222 -3.76 -7.55 -9.90
N PHE A 223 -2.93 -7.62 -8.86
CA PHE A 223 -1.64 -6.95 -8.78
C PHE A 223 -0.51 -7.96 -8.66
N ALA A 224 0.44 -7.95 -9.60
CA ALA A 224 1.56 -8.90 -9.63
C ALA A 224 2.55 -8.70 -8.46
N ASN A 225 2.59 -7.51 -7.86
CA ASN A 225 3.44 -7.24 -6.69
C ASN A 225 2.92 -7.83 -5.38
N VAL A 226 1.71 -8.40 -5.36
CA VAL A 226 1.21 -9.09 -4.17
C VAL A 226 1.76 -10.52 -4.16
N SER A 227 2.77 -10.76 -3.33
CA SER A 227 3.28 -12.11 -3.08
C SER A 227 2.37 -12.85 -2.11
N HIS A 228 1.33 -13.51 -2.60
CA HIS A 228 0.32 -14.22 -1.78
C HIS A 228 0.96 -15.24 -0.85
N THR A 229 2.00 -15.93 -1.32
CA THR A 229 2.73 -16.93 -0.53
C THR A 229 3.53 -16.35 0.64
N ALA A 230 3.67 -15.03 0.72
CA ALA A 230 4.34 -14.38 1.84
C ALA A 230 3.42 -14.21 3.07
N TYR A 231 2.10 -14.30 2.90
CA TYR A 231 1.15 -14.06 3.97
C TYR A 231 0.84 -15.33 4.76
N ASP A 232 0.79 -15.22 6.09
CA ASP A 232 0.44 -16.29 7.01
C ASP A 232 -1.03 -16.22 7.40
N ALA A 233 -1.59 -15.00 7.49
CA ALA A 233 -3.01 -14.77 7.75
C ALA A 233 -3.53 -13.60 6.93
N VAL A 234 -4.85 -13.57 6.70
CA VAL A 234 -5.56 -12.46 6.07
C VAL A 234 -6.79 -12.09 6.89
N HIS A 235 -6.96 -10.80 7.11
CA HIS A 235 -8.15 -10.20 7.70
C HIS A 235 -8.92 -9.43 6.64
N TRP A 236 -10.22 -9.64 6.55
CA TRP A 236 -11.15 -8.81 5.78
C TRP A 236 -12.01 -8.00 6.74
N LEU A 237 -11.96 -6.68 6.62
CA LEU A 237 -12.67 -5.76 7.50
C LEU A 237 -13.62 -4.87 6.70
N SER A 238 -14.80 -4.61 7.28
CA SER A 238 -15.73 -3.62 6.77
C SER A 238 -15.25 -2.19 7.06
N PHE A 239 -15.87 -1.22 6.39
CA PHE A 239 -15.69 0.18 6.71
C PHE A 239 -15.93 0.47 8.21
N ASP A 240 -17.02 -0.04 8.78
CA ASP A 240 -17.38 0.21 10.19
C ASP A 240 -16.32 -0.31 11.15
N THR A 241 -15.75 -1.48 10.90
CA THR A 241 -14.65 -2.02 11.72
C THR A 241 -13.38 -1.17 11.58
N ALA A 242 -13.09 -0.70 10.38
CA ALA A 242 -11.95 0.20 10.14
C ALA A 242 -12.17 1.58 10.78
N LEU A 243 -13.40 2.12 10.76
CA LEU A 243 -13.79 3.33 11.46
C LEU A 243 -13.60 3.18 12.97
N ALA A 244 -14.11 2.08 13.56
CA ALA A 244 -13.92 1.78 14.96
C ALA A 244 -12.44 1.77 15.34
N GLY A 245 -11.59 1.10 14.56
CA GLY A 245 -10.14 1.09 14.76
C GLY A 245 -9.47 2.46 14.64
N SER A 246 -9.88 3.30 13.67
CA SER A 246 -9.33 4.65 13.48
C SER A 246 -9.67 5.57 14.66
N VAL A 247 -10.91 5.50 15.13
CA VAL A 247 -11.40 6.31 16.24
C VAL A 247 -10.78 5.85 17.56
N ASP A 248 -10.68 4.55 17.79
CA ASP A 248 -10.06 3.99 19.00
C ASP A 248 -8.57 4.33 19.07
N LEU A 249 -7.84 4.20 17.96
CA LEU A 249 -6.42 4.55 17.88
C LEU A 249 -6.17 6.03 18.22
N LEU A 250 -7.01 6.93 17.71
CA LEU A 250 -6.92 8.35 18.05
C LEU A 250 -7.28 8.61 19.51
N ARG A 251 -8.35 8.02 20.04
CA ARG A 251 -8.80 8.23 21.41
C ARG A 251 -7.81 7.70 22.45
N ARG A 252 -7.26 6.51 22.26
CA ARG A 252 -6.39 5.85 23.24
C ARG A 252 -4.93 6.29 23.15
N HIS A 253 -4.46 6.56 21.92
CA HIS A 253 -3.03 6.73 21.68
C HIS A 253 -2.69 8.06 21.00
N ALA A 254 -3.68 8.91 20.72
CA ALA A 254 -3.52 10.19 20.00
C ALA A 254 -2.86 10.05 18.62
N VAL A 255 -2.92 8.86 18.00
CA VAL A 255 -2.39 8.61 16.67
C VAL A 255 -3.47 8.93 15.64
N PHE A 256 -3.30 10.05 14.94
CA PHE A 256 -4.22 10.51 13.90
C PHE A 256 -3.78 9.96 12.53
N ALA A 257 -4.40 8.90 12.09
CA ALA A 257 -4.01 8.16 10.88
C ALA A 257 -5.22 7.77 10.03
N GLY A 258 -4.99 7.41 8.76
CA GLY A 258 -6.05 7.09 7.81
C GLY A 258 -6.81 5.80 8.12
N LEU A 259 -7.91 5.57 7.37
CA LEU A 259 -8.84 4.45 7.59
C LEU A 259 -8.16 3.08 7.43
N SER A 260 -7.21 2.94 6.49
CA SER A 260 -6.42 1.71 6.33
C SER A 260 -5.57 1.38 7.56
N THR A 261 -5.17 2.43 8.31
CA THR A 261 -4.47 2.27 9.59
C THR A 261 -5.41 1.76 10.67
N GLY A 262 -6.65 2.29 10.74
CA GLY A 262 -7.66 1.79 11.66
C GLY A 262 -7.94 0.30 11.47
N ALA A 263 -8.08 -0.14 10.21
CA ALA A 263 -8.22 -1.54 9.87
C ALA A 263 -6.99 -2.37 10.30
N SER A 264 -5.78 -1.87 10.04
CA SER A 264 -4.53 -2.55 10.43
C SER A 264 -4.36 -2.61 11.95
N TYR A 265 -4.74 -1.56 12.66
CA TYR A 265 -4.70 -1.52 14.12
C TYR A 265 -5.69 -2.49 14.76
N ALA A 266 -6.94 -2.56 14.26
CA ALA A 266 -7.92 -3.53 14.73
C ALA A 266 -7.39 -4.97 14.59
N ALA A 267 -6.89 -5.32 13.40
CA ALA A 267 -6.29 -6.63 13.15
C ALA A 267 -5.05 -6.87 14.04
N ALA A 268 -4.20 -5.86 14.22
CA ALA A 268 -2.98 -5.97 15.03
C ALA A 268 -3.28 -6.20 16.51
N ARG A 269 -4.28 -5.51 17.08
CA ARG A 269 -4.71 -5.75 18.46
C ARG A 269 -5.16 -7.20 18.65
N TRP A 270 -5.92 -7.72 17.69
CA TRP A 270 -6.39 -9.11 17.76
C TRP A 270 -5.22 -10.10 17.62
N GLU A 271 -4.34 -9.96 16.62
CA GLU A 271 -3.18 -10.84 16.43
C GLU A 271 -2.23 -10.76 17.65
N HIS A 272 -2.04 -9.57 18.23
CA HIS A 272 -1.21 -9.37 19.40
C HIS A 272 -1.74 -10.15 20.62
N ALA A 273 -3.05 -10.12 20.85
CA ALA A 273 -3.69 -10.86 21.92
C ALA A 273 -3.57 -12.39 21.77
N GLN A 274 -3.38 -12.90 20.52
CA GLN A 274 -3.18 -14.32 20.25
C GLN A 274 -1.71 -14.76 20.39
N LEU A 275 -0.76 -13.83 20.59
CA LEU A 275 0.67 -14.11 20.58
C LEU A 275 1.35 -13.63 21.89
N PRO A 276 1.11 -14.31 23.04
CA PRO A 276 1.73 -13.95 24.31
C PRO A 276 3.28 -13.90 24.21
N GLY A 277 3.86 -12.77 24.60
CA GLY A 277 5.32 -12.57 24.57
C GLY A 277 5.92 -12.24 23.18
N GLY A 278 5.12 -12.27 22.12
CA GLY A 278 5.56 -11.82 20.79
C GLY A 278 5.45 -10.29 20.62
N THR A 279 6.14 -9.77 19.61
CA THR A 279 6.04 -8.35 19.23
C THR A 279 5.14 -8.23 18.00
N THR A 280 4.17 -7.30 18.05
CA THR A 280 3.32 -7.00 16.89
C THR A 280 3.61 -5.59 16.40
N VAL A 281 3.84 -5.45 15.10
CA VAL A 281 4.06 -4.17 14.42
C VAL A 281 2.96 -3.97 13.39
N PHE A 282 2.23 -2.86 13.46
CA PHE A 282 1.25 -2.53 12.44
C PHE A 282 1.64 -1.28 11.65
N ILE A 283 1.28 -1.27 10.37
CA ILE A 283 1.61 -0.20 9.44
C ILE A 283 0.53 0.87 9.47
N ALA A 284 0.90 2.09 9.82
CA ALA A 284 0.10 3.30 9.65
C ALA A 284 0.59 4.05 8.40
N ALA A 285 -0.11 3.84 7.29
CA ALA A 285 0.37 4.18 5.95
C ALA A 285 0.35 5.68 5.62
N ASP A 286 -0.55 6.44 6.25
CA ASP A 286 -0.72 7.88 6.07
C ASP A 286 -1.39 8.54 7.28
N THR A 287 -1.41 9.88 7.28
CA THR A 287 -2.06 10.67 8.33
C THR A 287 -3.58 10.78 8.12
N GLY A 288 -4.31 11.11 9.21
CA GLY A 288 -5.76 11.28 9.18
C GLY A 288 -6.29 12.53 8.47
N HIS A 289 -5.42 13.47 8.07
CA HIS A 289 -5.83 14.78 7.55
C HIS A 289 -6.70 14.73 6.29
N ARG A 290 -6.51 13.74 5.43
CA ARG A 290 -7.33 13.54 4.23
C ARG A 290 -8.69 12.92 4.50
N TYR A 291 -8.92 12.46 5.72
CA TYR A 291 -10.09 11.65 6.09
C TYR A 291 -10.98 12.34 7.13
N VAL A 292 -10.74 13.63 7.42
CA VAL A 292 -11.51 14.39 8.43
C VAL A 292 -13.00 14.34 8.12
N ASP A 293 -13.37 14.74 6.91
CA ASP A 293 -14.77 14.85 6.50
C ASP A 293 -15.44 13.50 6.19
N THR A 294 -14.66 12.52 5.76
CA THR A 294 -15.19 11.23 5.29
C THR A 294 -15.16 10.12 6.34
N VAL A 295 -14.27 10.22 7.33
CA VAL A 295 -14.08 9.21 8.38
C VAL A 295 -14.30 9.82 9.75
N PHE A 296 -13.51 10.83 10.15
CA PHE A 296 -13.53 11.33 11.51
C PHE A 296 -14.77 12.17 11.86
N ALA A 297 -15.40 12.81 10.88
CA ALA A 297 -16.70 13.44 11.07
C ALA A 297 -17.79 12.42 11.49
N ARG A 298 -17.60 11.15 11.15
CA ARG A 298 -18.49 10.03 11.51
C ARG A 298 -18.08 9.31 12.80
N HIS A 299 -17.20 9.89 13.63
CA HIS A 299 -16.67 9.25 14.84
C HIS A 299 -17.75 8.83 15.87
N ALA A 300 -18.93 9.44 15.83
CA ALA A 300 -20.06 9.06 16.68
C ALA A 300 -20.72 7.74 16.27
N GLU A 301 -20.51 7.29 15.02
CA GLU A 301 -21.01 6.01 14.50
C GLU A 301 -20.06 4.85 14.84
N ALA A 302 -18.84 5.14 15.29
CA ALA A 302 -17.83 4.12 15.57
C ALA A 302 -18.26 3.21 16.72
N ALA A 303 -18.32 1.90 16.45
CA ALA A 303 -18.52 0.90 17.49
C ALA A 303 -17.33 0.86 18.46
N ASP A 304 -17.57 0.32 19.66
CA ASP A 304 -16.48 0.04 20.60
C ASP A 304 -15.64 -1.13 20.04
N LEU A 305 -14.35 -0.85 19.77
CA LEU A 305 -13.44 -1.84 19.19
C LEU A 305 -13.24 -3.07 20.10
N ASP A 306 -13.40 -2.92 21.40
CA ASP A 306 -13.27 -4.03 22.36
C ASP A 306 -14.41 -5.05 22.24
N THR A 307 -15.52 -4.67 21.60
CA THR A 307 -16.66 -5.58 21.33
C THR A 307 -16.55 -6.33 20.00
N LEU A 308 -15.55 -5.96 19.18
CA LEU A 308 -15.37 -6.52 17.85
C LEU A 308 -14.30 -7.60 17.84
N ALA A 309 -14.60 -8.71 17.16
CA ALA A 309 -13.66 -9.80 16.94
C ALA A 309 -13.87 -10.40 15.54
N PRO A 310 -12.80 -10.92 14.88
CA PRO A 310 -12.96 -11.58 13.61
C PRO A 310 -13.67 -12.92 13.75
N ARG A 311 -14.53 -13.21 12.79
CA ARG A 311 -15.00 -14.58 12.55
C ARG A 311 -13.88 -15.38 11.89
N ALA A 312 -13.43 -16.44 12.53
CA ALA A 312 -12.51 -17.38 11.89
C ALA A 312 -13.25 -18.14 10.77
N VAL A 313 -12.65 -18.20 9.59
CA VAL A 313 -13.17 -18.91 8.42
C VAL A 313 -12.10 -19.83 7.84
N SER A 314 -12.53 -20.93 7.22
CA SER A 314 -11.65 -21.94 6.61
C SER A 314 -11.65 -21.87 5.08
N SER A 315 -12.60 -21.16 4.49
CA SER A 315 -12.73 -20.98 3.04
C SER A 315 -13.22 -19.58 2.67
N LEU A 316 -12.93 -19.16 1.44
CA LEU A 316 -13.38 -17.86 0.92
C LEU A 316 -14.90 -17.75 0.85
N GLY A 317 -15.63 -18.88 0.64
CA GLY A 317 -17.09 -18.90 0.62
C GLY A 317 -17.76 -18.61 1.97
N GLU A 318 -16.99 -18.64 3.07
CA GLU A 318 -17.49 -18.32 4.42
C GLU A 318 -17.30 -16.86 4.81
N LEU A 319 -16.66 -16.05 3.95
CA LEU A 319 -16.41 -14.64 4.20
C LEU A 319 -17.72 -13.87 4.41
N ALA A 320 -17.80 -13.10 5.49
CA ALA A 320 -18.95 -12.28 5.83
C ALA A 320 -18.53 -11.05 6.65
N LEU A 321 -19.32 -9.99 6.50
CA LEU A 321 -19.23 -8.77 7.31
C LEU A 321 -19.48 -9.09 8.80
N PRO A 322 -18.98 -8.26 9.74
CA PRO A 322 -18.16 -7.07 9.50
C PRO A 322 -16.65 -7.36 9.49
N TRP A 323 -16.20 -8.53 9.96
CA TRP A 323 -14.81 -8.88 10.11
C TRP A 323 -14.61 -10.39 9.99
N ALA A 324 -13.86 -10.83 9.00
CA ALA A 324 -13.46 -12.23 8.83
C ALA A 324 -11.94 -12.38 8.88
N ARG A 325 -11.45 -13.55 9.31
CA ARG A 325 -10.03 -13.90 9.36
C ARG A 325 -9.81 -15.34 8.92
N MET A 326 -8.78 -15.54 8.11
CA MET A 326 -8.36 -16.88 7.68
C MET A 326 -6.85 -17.06 7.87
N GLU A 327 -6.45 -18.26 8.31
CA GLU A 327 -5.06 -18.70 8.19
C GLU A 327 -4.77 -18.94 6.70
N TRP A 328 -3.90 -18.11 6.14
CA TRP A 328 -3.56 -18.17 4.72
C TRP A 328 -2.43 -19.16 4.45
N ASN A 329 -1.47 -19.28 5.38
CA ASN A 329 -0.38 -20.25 5.40
C ASN A 329 0.40 -20.33 4.09
N GLY A 330 0.66 -19.17 3.45
CA GLY A 330 1.38 -19.12 2.19
C GLY A 330 0.61 -19.67 0.98
N ALA A 331 -0.73 -19.70 1.03
CA ALA A 331 -1.54 -20.13 -0.10
C ALA A 331 -1.29 -19.25 -1.34
N LYS A 332 -1.50 -19.81 -2.52
CA LYS A 332 -1.37 -19.08 -3.79
C LYS A 332 -2.54 -18.10 -3.98
N ALA A 333 -2.38 -17.20 -4.94
CA ALA A 333 -3.43 -16.30 -5.37
C ALA A 333 -4.72 -17.07 -5.72
N PRO A 334 -5.92 -16.50 -5.48
CA PRO A 334 -7.16 -17.04 -6.03
C PRO A 334 -7.05 -17.18 -7.55
N ALA A 335 -7.60 -18.25 -8.12
CA ALA A 335 -7.41 -18.62 -9.53
C ALA A 335 -7.78 -17.53 -10.56
N GLU A 336 -8.72 -16.65 -10.22
CA GLU A 336 -9.10 -15.51 -11.07
C GLU A 336 -8.07 -14.35 -11.09
N ALA A 337 -7.12 -14.34 -10.15
CA ALA A 337 -6.06 -13.32 -10.06
C ALA A 337 -4.86 -13.60 -10.98
N GLU A 338 -4.75 -14.78 -11.56
CA GLU A 338 -3.59 -15.22 -12.35
C GLU A 338 -3.59 -14.76 -13.82
N ALA A 339 -4.63 -14.08 -14.32
CA ALA A 339 -4.66 -13.62 -15.72
C ALA A 339 -3.66 -12.46 -15.95
N PRO A 340 -2.57 -12.63 -16.69
CA PRO A 340 -1.59 -11.58 -16.91
C PRO A 340 -2.19 -10.49 -17.80
N LEU A 341 -2.23 -9.27 -17.31
CA LEU A 341 -2.34 -8.09 -18.17
C LEU A 341 -1.07 -8.03 -19.02
N GLY A 342 -1.21 -8.33 -20.30
CA GLY A 342 -0.20 -8.52 -21.32
C GLY A 342 1.20 -7.98 -21.05
N THR A 343 2.19 -8.85 -21.11
CA THR A 343 3.61 -8.53 -21.09
C THR A 343 3.98 -7.75 -22.36
N ALA A 344 3.97 -6.41 -22.27
CA ALA A 344 4.66 -5.61 -23.28
C ALA A 344 6.17 -5.73 -23.02
N HIS A 345 6.84 -6.57 -23.77
CA HIS A 345 8.29 -6.71 -23.78
C HIS A 345 8.93 -5.36 -24.14
N GLY A 346 9.72 -4.81 -23.21
CA GLY A 346 10.66 -3.76 -23.51
C GLY A 346 11.66 -4.25 -24.57
N ARG A 347 11.60 -3.69 -25.77
CA ARG A 347 12.62 -3.92 -26.79
C ARG A 347 13.94 -3.32 -26.31
N ALA A 348 14.92 -4.18 -26.12
CA ALA A 348 16.31 -3.78 -25.99
C ALA A 348 16.67 -2.91 -27.21
N ARG A 349 17.19 -1.70 -26.97
CA ARG A 349 17.79 -0.88 -28.01
C ARG A 349 19.05 -1.61 -28.50
N ALA A 350 19.03 -2.05 -29.74
CA ALA A 350 20.24 -2.51 -30.44
C ALA A 350 21.24 -1.37 -30.49
N ALA A 351 22.47 -1.62 -30.04
CA ALA A 351 23.59 -0.75 -30.23
C ALA A 351 23.91 -0.66 -31.72
N CYS A 352 23.69 0.49 -32.34
CA CYS A 352 24.26 0.79 -33.66
C CYS A 352 25.76 1.04 -33.47
N GLY A 353 26.57 0.01 -33.74
CA GLY A 353 27.98 0.16 -34.04
C GLY A 353 28.15 0.85 -35.37
N GLY A 354 28.75 2.05 -35.36
CA GLY A 354 29.21 2.71 -36.56
C GLY A 354 30.56 2.13 -36.98
N GLN A 355 30.68 1.73 -38.21
CA GLN A 355 31.94 1.68 -38.95
C GLN A 355 31.80 2.59 -40.19
N ALA A 356 32.78 3.41 -40.33
CA ALA A 356 33.46 4.10 -41.40
C ALA A 356 33.59 5.59 -41.17
#